data_762f1f7bad58f3f73772f2554cffd248
#
_entry.id   762f1f7bad58f3f73772f2554cffd248
#
_cell.length_a   1.000
_cell.length_b   1.000
_cell.length_c   1.000
_cell.angle_alpha   90.00
_cell.angle_beta   90.00
_cell.angle_gamma   90.00
#
_symmetry.space_group_name_H-M   'P 1'
#
loop_
_entity.id
_entity.type
_entity.pdbx_description
1 polymer ?
#
loop_
_entity_poly.entity_id
_entity_poly.type
_entity_poly.pdbx_seq_one_letter_code
_entity_poly.pdbx_strand_id
1 'polypeptide(L)'
;MENSQNNVTVSEKEKLKLKKKQQKEIEKQNKCFNSKMRFYKVLVWILTGIIRVLFRMKINGRENMPKDGACFVCCNHLSNWDPIFLAISVKRPVHFMAKKEIFSVPVLKNIVTLLGAFPVDRETADITAIKTALNHIKHGNALGIFPQGTRCRGKAPETLPIKSGTGMMVYKTESDVVPVSIYTKGYKIFLIKRVYVEIGKPIKFEEYNAGEKSPAEYQRISDIIFGRICAQVHASEAEADSKKADS
;
A
#
# COMPACT_ATOMS: atom_id res chain seq x y z
N MET A 1 -15.03 52.98 -5.30
CA MET A 1 -15.19 51.88 -4.33
C MET A 1 -15.82 50.61 -4.94
N GLU A 2 -16.43 50.65 -6.11
CA GLU A 2 -17.07 49.49 -6.77
C GLU A 2 -16.11 48.48 -7.44
N ASN A 3 -14.89 48.89 -7.78
CA ASN A 3 -13.96 48.01 -8.51
C ASN A 3 -13.26 46.95 -7.62
N SER A 4 -13.23 47.10 -6.31
CA SER A 4 -12.59 46.16 -5.39
C SER A 4 -13.46 44.94 -5.06
N GLN A 5 -14.78 45.09 -5.05
CA GLN A 5 -15.73 44.02 -4.78
C GLN A 5 -15.86 43.06 -5.96
N ASN A 6 -15.77 43.56 -7.21
CA ASN A 6 -15.84 42.70 -8.42
C ASN A 6 -14.60 41.83 -8.60
N ASN A 7 -13.42 42.24 -8.20
CA ASN A 7 -12.19 41.45 -8.29
C ASN A 7 -12.17 40.26 -7.29
N VAL A 8 -12.75 40.46 -6.10
CA VAL A 8 -12.84 39.37 -5.10
C VAL A 8 -13.82 38.26 -5.55
N THR A 9 -14.96 38.67 -6.14
CA THR A 9 -15.99 37.73 -6.62
C THR A 9 -15.54 36.91 -7.84
N VAL A 10 -14.71 37.48 -8.73
CA VAL A 10 -14.14 36.76 -9.88
C VAL A 10 -13.14 35.72 -9.42
N SER A 11 -12.25 36.04 -8.46
CA SER A 11 -11.28 35.10 -7.88
C SER A 11 -11.96 33.92 -7.14
N GLU A 12 -13.05 34.17 -6.43
CA GLU A 12 -13.83 33.10 -5.76
C GLU A 12 -14.56 32.19 -6.76
N LYS A 13 -15.13 32.75 -7.81
CA LYS A 13 -15.74 31.99 -8.90
C LYS A 13 -14.74 31.12 -9.64
N GLU A 14 -13.52 31.58 -9.86
CA GLU A 14 -12.44 30.79 -10.47
C GLU A 14 -11.98 29.66 -9.55
N LYS A 15 -11.78 29.93 -8.26
CA LYS A 15 -11.47 28.92 -7.24
C LYS A 15 -12.56 27.85 -7.14
N LEU A 16 -13.82 28.25 -7.23
CA LEU A 16 -14.96 27.32 -7.21
C LEU A 16 -15.03 26.49 -8.50
N LYS A 17 -14.75 27.08 -9.67
CA LYS A 17 -14.65 26.33 -10.95
C LYS A 17 -13.52 25.32 -10.92
N LEU A 18 -12.37 25.68 -10.37
CA LEU A 18 -11.21 24.78 -10.23
C LEU A 18 -11.51 23.63 -9.29
N LYS A 19 -12.13 23.90 -8.14
CA LYS A 19 -12.60 22.85 -7.20
C LYS A 19 -13.60 21.91 -7.85
N LYS A 20 -14.59 22.43 -8.59
CA LYS A 20 -15.58 21.62 -9.32
C LYS A 20 -14.94 20.78 -10.43
N LYS A 21 -13.92 21.31 -11.13
CA LYS A 21 -13.15 20.56 -12.14
C LYS A 21 -12.36 19.42 -11.51
N GLN A 22 -11.67 19.69 -10.39
CA GLN A 22 -10.95 18.67 -9.64
C GLN A 22 -11.90 17.60 -9.08
N GLN A 23 -13.05 17.99 -8.54
CA GLN A 23 -14.06 17.07 -8.04
C GLN A 23 -14.60 16.15 -9.13
N LYS A 24 -14.91 16.70 -10.33
CA LYS A 24 -15.35 15.90 -11.49
C LYS A 24 -14.27 14.94 -11.99
N GLU A 25 -13.00 15.31 -11.91
CA GLU A 25 -11.88 14.46 -12.30
C GLU A 25 -11.70 13.30 -11.32
N ILE A 26 -11.85 13.58 -10.03
CA ILE A 26 -11.86 12.57 -8.96
C ILE A 26 -13.04 11.62 -9.12
N GLU A 27 -14.24 12.14 -9.35
CA GLU A 27 -15.44 11.32 -9.61
C GLU A 27 -15.29 10.45 -10.87
N LYS A 28 -14.70 11.00 -11.94
CA LYS A 28 -14.40 10.24 -13.15
C LYS A 28 -13.38 9.14 -12.91
N GLN A 29 -12.35 9.41 -12.11
CA GLN A 29 -11.36 8.40 -11.69
C GLN A 29 -12.01 7.32 -10.84
N ASN A 30 -12.83 7.70 -9.86
CA ASN A 30 -13.56 6.76 -9.00
C ASN A 30 -14.59 5.94 -9.78
N LYS A 31 -15.30 6.54 -10.74
CA LYS A 31 -16.25 5.83 -11.60
C LYS A 31 -15.54 4.87 -12.55
N CYS A 32 -14.41 5.28 -13.12
CA CYS A 32 -13.53 4.41 -13.91
C CYS A 32 -12.95 3.27 -13.06
N PHE A 33 -12.55 3.54 -11.82
CA PHE A 33 -12.09 2.55 -10.87
C PHE A 33 -13.21 1.55 -10.53
N ASN A 34 -14.42 2.02 -10.21
CA ASN A 34 -15.56 1.17 -9.87
C ASN A 34 -16.03 0.30 -11.06
N SER A 35 -15.98 0.79 -12.29
CA SER A 35 -16.27 -0.03 -13.47
C SER A 35 -15.22 -1.12 -13.72
N LYS A 36 -13.94 -0.82 -13.43
CA LYS A 36 -12.83 -1.76 -13.48
C LYS A 36 -12.80 -2.71 -12.29
N MET A 37 -13.52 -2.39 -11.19
CA MET A 37 -13.58 -3.17 -9.97
C MET A 37 -14.11 -4.59 -10.19
N ARG A 38 -15.12 -4.75 -11.04
CA ARG A 38 -15.68 -6.08 -11.38
C ARG A 38 -14.62 -6.91 -12.10
N PHE A 39 -13.93 -6.32 -13.06
CA PHE A 39 -12.84 -6.98 -13.79
C PHE A 39 -11.65 -7.29 -12.88
N TYR A 40 -11.30 -6.35 -11.99
CA TYR A 40 -10.29 -6.56 -10.95
C TYR A 40 -10.62 -7.79 -10.09
N LYS A 41 -11.85 -7.91 -9.60
CA LYS A 41 -12.27 -9.06 -8.77
C LYS A 41 -12.14 -10.39 -9.53
N VAL A 42 -12.55 -10.43 -10.79
CA VAL A 42 -12.42 -11.62 -11.64
C VAL A 42 -10.96 -11.95 -11.90
N LEU A 43 -10.13 -10.96 -12.26
CA LEU A 43 -8.71 -11.16 -12.50
C LEU A 43 -7.99 -11.65 -11.23
N VAL A 44 -8.25 -11.00 -10.08
CA VAL A 44 -7.67 -11.42 -8.79
C VAL A 44 -8.11 -12.83 -8.43
N TRP A 45 -9.36 -13.22 -8.70
CA TRP A 45 -9.86 -14.57 -8.45
C TRP A 45 -9.12 -15.62 -9.29
N ILE A 46 -8.96 -15.39 -10.60
CA ILE A 46 -8.21 -16.28 -11.51
C ILE A 46 -6.74 -16.36 -11.09
N LEU A 47 -6.09 -15.22 -10.88
CA LEU A 47 -4.70 -15.13 -10.47
C LEU A 47 -4.47 -15.78 -9.09
N THR A 48 -5.43 -15.68 -8.19
CA THR A 48 -5.33 -16.27 -6.85
C THR A 48 -5.16 -17.78 -6.95
N GLY A 49 -5.97 -18.47 -7.76
CA GLY A 49 -5.85 -19.91 -7.94
C GLY A 49 -4.48 -20.32 -8.47
N ILE A 50 -4.07 -19.74 -9.58
CA ILE A 50 -2.81 -20.04 -10.25
C ILE A 50 -1.60 -19.74 -9.35
N ILE A 51 -1.54 -18.53 -8.78
CA ILE A 51 -0.39 -18.06 -7.99
C ILE A 51 -0.29 -18.84 -6.68
N ARG A 52 -1.42 -19.14 -6.02
CA ARG A 52 -1.41 -19.95 -4.79
C ARG A 52 -0.80 -21.33 -5.00
N VAL A 53 -1.09 -21.97 -6.14
CA VAL A 53 -0.50 -23.26 -6.50
C VAL A 53 0.98 -23.10 -6.86
N LEU A 54 1.32 -22.17 -7.76
CA LEU A 54 2.68 -21.95 -8.23
C LEU A 54 3.68 -21.58 -7.12
N PHE A 55 3.25 -20.80 -6.13
CA PHE A 55 4.08 -20.37 -5.00
C PHE A 55 3.73 -21.09 -3.70
N ARG A 56 2.91 -22.16 -3.75
CA ARG A 56 2.49 -22.93 -2.57
C ARG A 56 2.13 -22.01 -1.40
N MET A 57 1.36 -20.93 -1.69
CA MET A 57 1.13 -19.85 -0.72
C MET A 57 0.35 -20.32 0.50
N LYS A 58 0.86 -19.98 1.67
CA LYS A 58 0.13 -20.05 2.94
C LYS A 58 -0.23 -18.62 3.34
N ILE A 59 -1.53 -18.37 3.55
CA ILE A 59 -2.05 -17.05 3.89
C ILE A 59 -2.83 -17.17 5.18
N ASN A 60 -2.42 -16.43 6.20
CA ASN A 60 -3.04 -16.37 7.52
C ASN A 60 -3.56 -14.96 7.82
N GLY A 61 -4.47 -14.84 8.78
CA GLY A 61 -4.93 -13.56 9.29
C GLY A 61 -5.81 -12.75 8.33
N ARG A 62 -6.45 -13.38 7.35
CA ARG A 62 -7.33 -12.67 6.39
C ARG A 62 -8.50 -11.95 7.05
N GLU A 63 -8.95 -12.44 8.17
CA GLU A 63 -10.01 -11.86 9.01
C GLU A 63 -9.60 -10.53 9.62
N ASN A 64 -8.31 -10.27 9.77
CA ASN A 64 -7.77 -9.03 10.31
C ASN A 64 -7.88 -7.85 9.31
N MET A 65 -8.10 -8.14 8.02
CA MET A 65 -8.26 -7.08 7.04
C MET A 65 -9.63 -6.41 7.15
N PRO A 66 -9.72 -5.10 7.44
CA PRO A 66 -10.99 -4.38 7.45
C PRO A 66 -11.72 -4.52 6.12
N LYS A 67 -13.01 -4.79 6.16
CA LYS A 67 -13.85 -4.92 4.95
C LYS A 67 -13.97 -3.60 4.20
N ASP A 68 -14.11 -2.53 4.96
CA ASP A 68 -14.37 -1.17 4.48
C ASP A 68 -13.52 -0.16 5.26
N GLY A 69 -13.58 1.10 4.86
CA GLY A 69 -12.87 2.20 5.51
C GLY A 69 -11.42 2.36 5.05
N ALA A 70 -10.86 3.51 5.35
CA ALA A 70 -9.48 3.83 5.03
C ALA A 70 -8.51 3.03 5.89
N CYS A 71 -7.45 2.49 5.30
CA CYS A 71 -6.33 1.94 6.05
C CYS A 71 -5.07 1.90 5.19
N PHE A 72 -3.93 1.96 5.84
CA PHE A 72 -2.67 1.59 5.21
C PHE A 72 -2.45 0.07 5.34
N VAL A 73 -1.97 -0.55 4.28
CA VAL A 73 -1.53 -1.95 4.28
C VAL A 73 -0.03 -1.95 4.08
N CYS A 74 0.71 -2.02 5.18
CA CYS A 74 2.17 -1.93 5.17
C CYS A 74 2.79 -3.32 5.12
N CYS A 75 3.72 -3.53 4.18
CA CYS A 75 4.34 -4.84 3.95
C CYS A 75 5.85 -4.70 3.72
N ASN A 76 6.65 -5.70 4.13
CA ASN A 76 8.04 -5.82 3.69
C ASN A 76 8.11 -6.12 2.18
N HIS A 77 9.24 -5.79 1.55
CA HIS A 77 9.38 -5.89 0.10
C HIS A 77 10.52 -6.81 -0.32
N LEU A 78 10.21 -8.01 -0.78
CA LEU A 78 11.19 -9.02 -1.23
C LEU A 78 11.36 -8.99 -2.74
N SER A 79 10.27 -8.86 -3.51
CA SER A 79 10.27 -9.04 -4.96
C SER A 79 9.21 -8.22 -5.68
N ASN A 80 9.22 -8.27 -7.02
CA ASN A 80 8.18 -7.67 -7.86
C ASN A 80 6.81 -8.39 -7.73
N TRP A 81 6.77 -9.59 -7.15
CA TRP A 81 5.55 -10.36 -6.92
C TRP A 81 4.76 -9.88 -5.69
N ASP A 82 5.41 -9.15 -4.77
CA ASP A 82 4.79 -8.79 -3.49
C ASP A 82 3.48 -7.99 -3.62
N PRO A 83 3.35 -6.99 -4.53
CA PRO A 83 2.06 -6.32 -4.72
C PRO A 83 0.95 -7.27 -5.17
N ILE A 84 1.29 -8.30 -5.97
CA ILE A 84 0.36 -9.32 -6.43
C ILE A 84 0.00 -10.25 -5.28
N PHE A 85 1.00 -10.73 -4.51
CA PHE A 85 0.76 -11.56 -3.33
C PHE A 85 -0.13 -10.83 -2.32
N LEU A 86 0.12 -9.54 -2.10
CA LEU A 86 -0.69 -8.72 -1.22
C LEU A 86 -2.13 -8.60 -1.75
N ALA A 87 -2.31 -8.24 -3.02
CA ALA A 87 -3.62 -8.08 -3.65
C ALA A 87 -4.49 -9.36 -3.59
N ILE A 88 -3.88 -10.55 -3.78
CA ILE A 88 -4.60 -11.83 -3.71
C ILE A 88 -4.81 -12.34 -2.27
N SER A 89 -4.03 -11.83 -1.31
CA SER A 89 -4.14 -12.21 0.10
C SER A 89 -5.22 -11.43 0.82
N VAL A 90 -5.39 -10.16 0.52
CA VAL A 90 -6.43 -9.29 1.10
C VAL A 90 -7.69 -9.34 0.23
N LYS A 91 -8.86 -9.50 0.84
CA LYS A 91 -10.14 -9.65 0.11
C LYS A 91 -10.77 -8.30 -0.30
N ARG A 92 -9.95 -7.28 -0.53
CA ARG A 92 -10.41 -5.95 -0.97
C ARG A 92 -9.36 -5.29 -1.87
N PRO A 93 -9.77 -4.35 -2.73
CA PRO A 93 -8.84 -3.59 -3.54
C PRO A 93 -7.86 -2.79 -2.68
N VAL A 94 -6.59 -2.83 -3.07
CA VAL A 94 -5.52 -2.06 -2.46
C VAL A 94 -4.84 -1.24 -3.55
N HIS A 95 -4.69 0.05 -3.32
CA HIS A 95 -3.94 0.93 -4.22
C HIS A 95 -2.46 0.90 -3.87
N PHE A 96 -1.59 1.00 -4.87
CA PHE A 96 -0.15 0.93 -4.66
C PHE A 96 0.57 2.10 -5.31
N MET A 97 1.62 2.59 -4.67
CA MET A 97 2.59 3.48 -5.30
C MET A 97 3.60 2.63 -6.09
N ALA A 98 3.58 2.70 -7.41
CA ALA A 98 4.50 1.99 -8.27
C ALA A 98 5.46 2.94 -9.00
N LYS A 99 6.69 2.49 -9.24
CA LYS A 99 7.73 3.28 -9.91
C LYS A 99 7.22 3.78 -11.27
N LYS A 100 7.40 5.06 -11.59
CA LYS A 100 6.85 5.71 -12.80
C LYS A 100 7.27 5.00 -14.11
N GLU A 101 8.46 4.41 -14.16
CA GLU A 101 8.98 3.72 -15.34
C GLU A 101 8.17 2.45 -15.69
N ILE A 102 7.45 1.86 -14.73
CA ILE A 102 6.56 0.72 -14.99
C ILE A 102 5.40 1.15 -15.91
N PHE A 103 4.98 2.41 -15.81
CA PHE A 103 3.89 2.96 -16.62
C PHE A 103 4.31 3.36 -18.04
N SER A 104 5.61 3.37 -18.36
CA SER A 104 6.09 3.59 -19.73
C SER A 104 6.05 2.31 -20.56
N VAL A 105 5.93 1.13 -19.94
CA VAL A 105 5.81 -0.15 -20.67
C VAL A 105 4.31 -0.47 -20.84
N PRO A 106 3.76 -0.46 -22.09
CA PRO A 106 2.32 -0.51 -22.34
C PRO A 106 1.59 -1.67 -21.66
N VAL A 107 2.14 -2.89 -21.74
CA VAL A 107 1.52 -4.08 -21.13
C VAL A 107 1.53 -3.97 -19.60
N LEU A 108 2.68 -3.61 -19.01
CA LEU A 108 2.82 -3.47 -17.55
C LEU A 108 1.96 -2.32 -17.03
N LYS A 109 1.91 -1.19 -17.74
CA LYS A 109 1.01 -0.07 -17.41
C LYS A 109 -0.42 -0.52 -17.23
N ASN A 110 -0.95 -1.28 -18.19
CA ASN A 110 -2.34 -1.74 -18.13
C ASN A 110 -2.58 -2.66 -16.92
N ILE A 111 -1.65 -3.59 -16.65
CA ILE A 111 -1.75 -4.51 -15.51
C ILE A 111 -1.69 -3.75 -14.19
N VAL A 112 -0.69 -2.90 -13.98
CA VAL A 112 -0.53 -2.20 -12.69
C VAL A 112 -1.64 -1.16 -12.46
N THR A 113 -2.11 -0.49 -13.51
CA THR A 113 -3.26 0.43 -13.42
C THR A 113 -4.53 -0.34 -13.06
N LEU A 114 -4.73 -1.52 -13.64
CA LEU A 114 -5.85 -2.40 -13.32
C LEU A 114 -5.80 -2.86 -11.85
N LEU A 115 -4.60 -3.11 -11.32
CA LEU A 115 -4.38 -3.44 -9.91
C LEU A 115 -4.46 -2.21 -8.98
N GLY A 116 -4.90 -1.05 -9.50
CA GLY A 116 -5.08 0.17 -8.70
C GLY A 116 -3.77 0.91 -8.38
N ALA A 117 -2.67 0.60 -9.08
CA ALA A 117 -1.42 1.29 -8.87
C ALA A 117 -1.41 2.68 -9.55
N PHE A 118 -0.72 3.63 -8.93
CA PHE A 118 -0.45 4.95 -9.47
C PHE A 118 1.05 5.26 -9.43
N PRO A 119 1.54 6.11 -10.37
CA PRO A 119 2.96 6.36 -10.52
C PRO A 119 3.53 7.18 -9.36
N VAL A 120 4.77 6.88 -8.96
CA VAL A 120 5.58 7.67 -8.04
C VAL A 120 7.00 7.79 -8.57
N ASP A 121 7.55 8.99 -8.52
CA ASP A 121 8.98 9.22 -8.68
C ASP A 121 9.69 8.93 -7.36
N ARG A 122 10.51 7.90 -7.32
CA ARG A 122 11.22 7.49 -6.10
C ARG A 122 12.55 8.18 -5.89
N GLU A 123 13.01 8.90 -6.90
CA GLU A 123 14.28 9.62 -6.89
C GLU A 123 14.12 11.03 -6.32
N THR A 124 12.90 11.55 -6.39
CA THR A 124 12.55 12.88 -5.86
C THR A 124 11.49 12.77 -4.76
N ALA A 125 11.32 13.84 -3.99
CA ALA A 125 10.18 13.97 -3.06
C ALA A 125 8.90 14.24 -3.87
N ASP A 126 8.29 13.19 -4.43
CA ASP A 126 7.10 13.30 -5.27
C ASP A 126 5.86 13.72 -4.46
N ILE A 127 5.69 15.03 -4.33
CA ILE A 127 4.55 15.63 -3.61
C ILE A 127 3.22 15.22 -4.25
N THR A 128 3.19 15.02 -5.58
CA THR A 128 1.97 14.63 -6.31
C THR A 128 1.55 13.22 -5.94
N ALA A 129 2.51 12.29 -5.90
CA ALA A 129 2.25 10.92 -5.45
C ALA A 129 1.77 10.88 -3.99
N ILE A 130 2.39 11.68 -3.09
CA ILE A 130 1.94 11.78 -1.70
C ILE A 130 0.50 12.32 -1.63
N LYS A 131 0.18 13.41 -2.36
CA LYS A 131 -1.19 13.95 -2.41
C LYS A 131 -2.19 12.92 -2.93
N THR A 132 -1.83 12.15 -3.95
CA THR A 132 -2.66 11.09 -4.50
C THR A 132 -2.89 9.99 -3.46
N ALA A 133 -1.85 9.56 -2.75
CA ALA A 133 -1.95 8.60 -1.66
C ALA A 133 -2.91 9.07 -0.55
N LEU A 134 -2.73 10.29 -0.05
CA LEU A 134 -3.60 10.90 0.96
C LEU A 134 -5.05 11.04 0.47
N ASN A 135 -5.24 11.30 -0.82
CA ASN A 135 -6.58 11.38 -1.41
C ASN A 135 -7.27 10.00 -1.44
N HIS A 136 -6.55 8.91 -1.75
CA HIS A 136 -7.10 7.55 -1.64
C HIS A 136 -7.59 7.25 -0.22
N ILE A 137 -6.79 7.57 0.79
CA ILE A 137 -7.17 7.40 2.21
C ILE A 137 -8.42 8.23 2.54
N LYS A 138 -8.48 9.49 2.15
CA LYS A 138 -9.66 10.36 2.38
C LYS A 138 -10.96 9.80 1.78
N HIS A 139 -10.86 8.98 0.72
CA HIS A 139 -12.01 8.34 0.08
C HIS A 139 -12.30 6.93 0.61
N GLY A 140 -11.74 6.56 1.76
CA GLY A 140 -12.00 5.26 2.40
C GLY A 140 -11.31 4.07 1.71
N ASN A 141 -10.30 4.31 0.87
CA ASN A 141 -9.59 3.24 0.18
C ASN A 141 -8.44 2.66 1.02
N ALA A 142 -8.08 1.41 0.76
CA ALA A 142 -6.87 0.81 1.28
C ALA A 142 -5.66 1.18 0.42
N LEU A 143 -4.55 1.58 1.06
CA LEU A 143 -3.31 1.97 0.40
C LEU A 143 -2.15 1.05 0.81
N GLY A 144 -1.59 0.33 -0.15
CA GLY A 144 -0.43 -0.54 0.05
C GLY A 144 0.89 0.24 0.02
N ILE A 145 1.71 0.06 1.04
CA ILE A 145 3.02 0.70 1.18
C ILE A 145 4.07 -0.34 1.56
N PHE A 146 5.23 -0.19 0.96
CA PHE A 146 6.44 -0.91 1.34
C PHE A 146 7.39 0.09 2.04
N PRO A 147 7.49 0.08 3.39
CA PRO A 147 8.22 1.12 4.14
C PRO A 147 9.68 1.28 3.77
N GLN A 148 10.33 0.21 3.30
CA GLN A 148 11.72 0.23 2.83
C GLN A 148 11.91 1.04 1.55
N GLY A 149 10.84 1.21 0.73
CA GLY A 149 10.90 1.89 -0.57
C GLY A 149 11.73 1.17 -1.63
N THR A 150 12.38 0.06 -1.28
CA THR A 150 13.17 -0.79 -2.17
C THR A 150 13.03 -2.25 -1.76
N ARG A 151 13.49 -3.19 -2.62
CA ARG A 151 13.39 -4.63 -2.37
C ARG A 151 14.61 -5.17 -1.64
N CYS A 152 14.40 -6.07 -0.67
CA CYS A 152 15.47 -6.71 0.12
C CYS A 152 16.33 -7.69 -0.69
N ARG A 153 15.80 -8.25 -1.80
CA ARG A 153 16.53 -9.12 -2.75
C ARG A 153 17.33 -10.25 -2.10
N GLY A 154 16.65 -11.05 -1.27
CA GLY A 154 17.27 -12.21 -0.64
C GLY A 154 18.01 -11.92 0.67
N LYS A 155 17.70 -10.79 1.29
CA LYS A 155 18.14 -10.43 2.65
C LYS A 155 16.94 -10.31 3.57
N ALA A 156 17.14 -10.48 4.86
CA ALA A 156 16.12 -10.25 5.86
C ALA A 156 15.61 -8.80 5.81
N PRO A 157 14.31 -8.55 6.04
CA PRO A 157 13.72 -7.21 5.87
C PRO A 157 14.42 -6.12 6.69
N GLU A 158 14.82 -6.42 7.92
CA GLU A 158 15.47 -5.51 8.85
C GLU A 158 16.88 -5.05 8.41
N THR A 159 17.47 -5.70 7.43
CA THR A 159 18.79 -5.30 6.89
C THR A 159 18.75 -4.03 6.06
N LEU A 160 17.56 -3.56 5.72
CA LEU A 160 17.38 -2.32 4.96
C LEU A 160 16.74 -1.24 5.83
N PRO A 161 17.21 0.01 5.69
CA PRO A 161 16.58 1.13 6.39
C PRO A 161 15.16 1.36 5.86
N ILE A 162 14.30 1.85 6.73
CA ILE A 162 12.94 2.27 6.38
C ILE A 162 12.87 3.79 6.28
N LYS A 163 11.89 4.27 5.53
CA LYS A 163 11.68 5.69 5.30
C LYS A 163 10.58 6.22 6.21
N SER A 164 10.76 7.42 6.76
CA SER A 164 9.79 8.13 7.59
C SER A 164 8.50 8.51 6.85
N GLY A 165 8.48 8.42 5.51
CA GLY A 165 7.32 8.77 4.69
C GLY A 165 6.06 7.96 5.00
N THR A 166 6.20 6.70 5.43
CA THR A 166 5.06 5.89 5.88
C THR A 166 4.44 6.47 7.13
N GLY A 167 5.23 6.73 8.17
CA GLY A 167 4.76 7.33 9.41
C GLY A 167 4.21 8.74 9.21
N MET A 168 4.81 9.54 8.32
CA MET A 168 4.28 10.86 7.95
C MET A 168 2.87 10.76 7.36
N MET A 169 2.62 9.81 6.47
CA MET A 169 1.28 9.64 5.87
C MET A 169 0.28 9.15 6.90
N VAL A 170 0.64 8.18 7.73
CA VAL A 170 -0.20 7.68 8.83
C VAL A 170 -0.53 8.79 9.81
N TYR A 171 0.47 9.56 10.26
CA TYR A 171 0.30 10.70 11.16
C TYR A 171 -0.66 11.75 10.59
N LYS A 172 -0.52 12.11 9.30
CA LYS A 172 -1.34 13.13 8.66
C LYS A 172 -2.79 12.73 8.42
N THR A 173 -3.08 11.46 8.39
CA THR A 173 -4.42 10.93 8.08
C THR A 173 -5.09 10.29 9.28
N GLU A 174 -4.35 10.12 10.38
CA GLU A 174 -4.83 9.45 11.59
C GLU A 174 -5.47 8.08 11.28
N SER A 175 -4.89 7.37 10.30
CA SER A 175 -5.46 6.14 9.77
C SER A 175 -4.82 4.90 10.37
N ASP A 176 -5.62 3.86 10.53
CA ASP A 176 -5.18 2.54 10.96
C ASP A 176 -4.18 1.93 9.97
N VAL A 177 -3.30 1.07 10.46
CA VAL A 177 -2.34 0.34 9.67
C VAL A 177 -2.52 -1.16 9.84
N VAL A 178 -2.69 -1.88 8.74
CA VAL A 178 -2.66 -3.35 8.71
C VAL A 178 -1.23 -3.79 8.37
N PRO A 179 -0.46 -4.31 9.32
CA PRO A 179 0.87 -4.84 9.04
C PRO A 179 0.73 -6.20 8.34
N VAL A 180 1.44 -6.36 7.23
CA VAL A 180 1.47 -7.62 6.48
C VAL A 180 2.91 -8.05 6.29
N SER A 181 3.21 -9.32 6.48
CA SER A 181 4.52 -9.86 6.14
C SER A 181 4.45 -10.85 4.98
N ILE A 182 5.51 -10.85 4.17
CA ILE A 182 5.77 -11.87 3.15
C ILE A 182 7.10 -12.52 3.51
N TYR A 183 7.07 -13.84 3.67
CA TYR A 183 8.25 -14.64 3.98
C TYR A 183 8.39 -15.81 3.01
N THR A 184 9.61 -16.14 2.68
CA THR A 184 10.03 -17.40 2.02
C THR A 184 11.44 -17.75 2.46
N LYS A 185 11.75 -19.01 2.60
CA LYS A 185 13.06 -19.45 3.09
C LYS A 185 14.22 -18.87 2.26
N GLY A 186 15.13 -18.16 2.95
CA GLY A 186 16.24 -17.42 2.34
C GLY A 186 15.83 -16.17 1.57
N TYR A 187 14.63 -15.64 1.82
CA TYR A 187 14.14 -14.33 1.32
C TYR A 187 14.19 -14.15 -0.22
N LYS A 188 14.31 -15.24 -0.98
CA LYS A 188 14.29 -15.24 -2.45
C LYS A 188 13.06 -15.97 -2.94
N ILE A 189 12.18 -15.25 -3.62
CA ILE A 189 10.93 -15.78 -4.19
C ILE A 189 11.22 -16.45 -5.54
N PHE A 190 10.90 -17.74 -5.61
CA PHE A 190 10.95 -18.55 -6.84
C PHE A 190 9.67 -19.38 -6.97
N LEU A 191 9.36 -19.81 -8.18
CA LEU A 191 8.28 -20.77 -8.44
C LEU A 191 8.49 -22.05 -7.61
N ILE A 192 7.39 -22.64 -7.17
CA ILE A 192 7.34 -23.89 -6.37
C ILE A 192 7.84 -23.70 -4.93
N LYS A 193 8.52 -22.62 -4.60
CA LYS A 193 8.96 -22.29 -3.26
C LYS A 193 7.79 -21.76 -2.43
N ARG A 194 7.63 -22.27 -1.22
CA ARG A 194 6.53 -21.83 -0.35
C ARG A 194 6.69 -20.38 0.07
N VAL A 195 5.61 -19.62 -0.11
CA VAL A 195 5.49 -18.23 0.32
C VAL A 195 4.46 -18.15 1.44
N TYR A 196 4.85 -17.57 2.55
CA TYR A 196 3.99 -17.27 3.69
C TYR A 196 3.56 -15.81 3.60
N VAL A 197 2.27 -15.55 3.79
CA VAL A 197 1.73 -14.20 3.91
C VAL A 197 0.94 -14.14 5.20
N GLU A 198 1.36 -13.27 6.11
CA GLU A 198 0.72 -13.08 7.39
C GLU A 198 0.09 -11.69 7.44
N ILE A 199 -1.22 -11.62 7.65
CA ILE A 199 -1.97 -10.37 7.80
C ILE A 199 -2.19 -10.17 9.29
N GLY A 200 -1.49 -9.21 9.88
CA GLY A 200 -1.57 -8.91 11.30
C GLY A 200 -2.82 -8.14 11.67
N LYS A 201 -3.09 -8.07 12.99
CA LYS A 201 -4.16 -7.23 13.51
C LYS A 201 -3.88 -5.76 13.16
N PRO A 202 -4.90 -4.98 12.79
CA PRO A 202 -4.72 -3.56 12.56
C PRO A 202 -4.13 -2.86 13.80
N ILE A 203 -3.15 -2.02 13.58
CA ILE A 203 -2.63 -1.09 14.59
C ILE A 203 -3.51 0.14 14.47
N LYS A 204 -4.24 0.45 15.52
CA LYS A 204 -5.09 1.64 15.59
C LYS A 204 -4.22 2.90 15.71
N PHE A 205 -4.68 4.02 15.14
CA PHE A 205 -3.89 5.26 15.20
C PHE A 205 -3.61 5.68 16.64
N GLU A 206 -4.56 5.49 17.54
CA GLU A 206 -4.44 5.82 18.96
C GLU A 206 -3.31 5.02 19.66
N GLU A 207 -3.00 3.81 19.19
CA GLU A 207 -1.93 2.97 19.76
C GLU A 207 -0.52 3.57 19.58
N TYR A 208 -0.35 4.49 18.62
CA TYR A 208 0.93 5.16 18.44
C TYR A 208 1.22 6.18 19.55
N ASN A 209 0.20 6.65 20.28
CA ASN A 209 0.32 7.76 21.23
C ASN A 209 1.11 8.91 20.59
N ALA A 210 0.65 9.36 19.42
CA ALA A 210 1.40 10.25 18.55
C ALA A 210 1.70 11.58 19.25
N GLY A 211 2.98 11.92 19.31
CA GLY A 211 3.49 13.15 19.88
C GLY A 211 3.41 14.34 18.92
N GLU A 212 4.18 15.37 19.21
CA GLU A 212 4.23 16.55 18.35
C GLU A 212 4.76 16.23 16.94
N LYS A 213 4.21 16.92 15.97
CA LYS A 213 4.57 16.79 14.56
C LYS A 213 6.04 17.08 14.32
N SER A 214 6.83 16.04 14.04
CA SER A 214 8.27 16.15 13.76
C SER A 214 8.75 15.02 12.83
N PRO A 215 9.88 15.20 12.14
CA PRO A 215 10.50 14.12 11.37
C PRO A 215 10.84 12.90 12.24
N ALA A 216 11.26 13.11 13.49
CA ALA A 216 11.57 12.05 14.45
C ALA A 216 10.30 11.26 14.80
N GLU A 217 9.17 11.92 15.02
CA GLU A 217 7.89 11.26 15.28
C GLU A 217 7.41 10.42 14.09
N TYR A 218 7.57 10.92 12.88
CA TYR A 218 7.26 10.15 11.67
C TYR A 218 8.14 8.92 11.52
N GLN A 219 9.43 9.03 11.87
CA GLN A 219 10.33 7.88 11.88
C GLN A 219 9.91 6.88 12.94
N ARG A 220 9.61 7.32 14.16
CA ARG A 220 9.13 6.47 15.27
C ARG A 220 7.88 5.68 14.89
N ILE A 221 6.89 6.30 14.26
CA ILE A 221 5.68 5.61 13.78
C ILE A 221 6.05 4.57 12.70
N SER A 222 6.93 4.92 11.76
CA SER A 222 7.42 3.98 10.76
C SER A 222 8.12 2.78 11.39
N ASP A 223 8.94 3.01 12.43
CA ASP A 223 9.68 1.96 13.14
C ASP A 223 8.73 1.00 13.87
N ILE A 224 7.69 1.51 14.52
CA ILE A 224 6.65 0.68 15.17
C ILE A 224 5.95 -0.22 14.14
N ILE A 225 5.52 0.36 13.02
CA ILE A 225 4.85 -0.39 11.94
C ILE A 225 5.77 -1.49 11.43
N PHE A 226 7.02 -1.15 11.13
CA PHE A 226 7.97 -2.08 10.54
C PHE A 226 8.42 -3.15 11.54
N GLY A 227 8.55 -2.82 12.81
CA GLY A 227 8.82 -3.78 13.89
C GLY A 227 7.74 -4.86 13.98
N ARG A 228 6.45 -4.49 13.83
CA ARG A 228 5.35 -5.46 13.76
C ARG A 228 5.45 -6.37 12.53
N ILE A 229 5.85 -5.84 11.38
CA ILE A 229 6.07 -6.61 10.15
C ILE A 229 7.23 -7.60 10.33
N CYS A 230 8.36 -7.16 10.90
CA CYS A 230 9.52 -8.03 11.14
C CYS A 230 9.19 -9.16 12.14
N ALA A 231 8.44 -8.87 13.20
CA ALA A 231 7.99 -9.89 14.14
C ALA A 231 7.14 -10.99 13.47
N GLN A 232 6.28 -10.62 12.51
CA GLN A 232 5.52 -11.58 11.71
C GLN A 232 6.40 -12.38 10.76
N VAL A 233 7.44 -11.77 10.18
CA VAL A 233 8.42 -12.47 9.34
C VAL A 233 9.13 -13.54 10.16
N HIS A 234 9.62 -13.21 11.35
CA HIS A 234 10.30 -14.16 12.25
C HIS A 234 9.37 -15.30 12.71
N ALA A 235 8.10 -15.00 12.99
CA ALA A 235 7.11 -16.04 13.31
C ALA A 235 6.89 -17.00 12.14
N SER A 236 6.80 -16.49 10.91
CA SER A 236 6.67 -17.30 9.69
C SER A 236 7.93 -18.11 9.40
N GLU A 237 9.11 -17.60 9.73
CA GLU A 237 10.39 -18.28 9.61
C GLU A 237 10.47 -19.45 10.57
N ALA A 238 10.15 -19.24 11.85
CA ALA A 238 10.10 -20.27 12.86
C ALA A 238 9.11 -21.39 12.50
N GLU A 239 7.92 -21.06 11.98
CA GLU A 239 6.96 -22.04 11.48
C GLU A 239 7.49 -22.84 10.29
N ALA A 240 8.23 -22.20 9.40
CA ALA A 240 8.79 -22.86 8.23
C ALA A 240 9.90 -23.87 8.61
N ASP A 241 10.67 -23.57 9.65
CA ASP A 241 11.76 -24.42 10.11
C ASP A 241 11.26 -25.59 10.99
N SER A 242 10.23 -25.40 11.84
CA SER A 242 9.60 -26.47 12.62
C SER A 242 9.06 -27.61 11.73
N LYS A 243 8.38 -27.25 10.66
CA LYS A 243 7.83 -28.23 9.69
C LYS A 243 8.87 -29.04 8.91
N LYS A 244 10.13 -28.67 8.98
CA LYS A 244 11.23 -29.41 8.37
C LYS A 244 11.85 -30.42 9.35
N ALA A 245 11.70 -30.19 10.65
CA ALA A 245 12.15 -31.12 11.67
C ALA A 245 11.24 -32.35 11.77
N ASP A 246 9.96 -32.20 11.39
CA ASP A 246 8.92 -33.24 11.45
C ASP A 246 8.75 -34.04 10.14
N SER A 247 9.55 -33.76 9.11
CA SER A 247 9.50 -34.43 7.78
C SER A 247 10.80 -35.13 7.43
#